data_2ea09e13aa538e32b95954b8b543a54c
#
_entry.id   2ea09e13aa538e32b95954b8b543a54c
#
_cell.length_a   1.000
_cell.length_b   1.000
_cell.length_c   1.000
_cell.angle_alpha   90.00
_cell.angle_beta   90.00
_cell.angle_gamma   90.00
#
_symmetry.space_group_name_H-M   'P 1'
#
loop_
_entity.id
_entity.type
_entity.pdbx_description
1 polymer ?
#
loop_
_entity_poly.entity_id
_entity_poly.type
_entity_poly.pdbx_seq_one_letter_code
_entity_poly.pdbx_strand_id
1 'polypeptide(L)'
;YATLFMRAQKIIKEAQVLFFAPPMIPGYSASSDIELNMQDKTGGDLNHFFDVVNNYTAALEAPPEINSAKTSFNPNFPQYMLDIDAAACKKAGISPSDILSTMQGYFGGLYASNFNSFGKMYRVMIQAEPNATKNLESLASIKVRNGNEMAPITQFVSIKKIYGPDIISRFNLYTS
;
A
#
# COMPACT_ATOMS: atom_id res chain seq x y z
N TYR A 1 -6.37 -4.27 -27.68
CA TYR A 1 -5.77 -3.78 -26.42
C TYR A 1 -5.18 -2.39 -26.58
N ALA A 2 -4.34 -2.12 -27.63
CA ALA A 2 -3.71 -0.79 -27.85
C ALA A 2 -4.73 0.37 -27.89
N THR A 3 -5.86 0.17 -28.55
CA THR A 3 -6.93 1.18 -28.65
C THR A 3 -7.58 1.47 -27.30
N LEU A 4 -7.77 0.45 -26.47
CA LEU A 4 -8.30 0.59 -25.10
C LEU A 4 -7.32 1.30 -24.18
N PHE A 5 -6.03 0.98 -24.29
CA PHE A 5 -4.95 1.62 -23.56
C PHE A 5 -4.86 3.12 -23.86
N MET A 6 -4.86 3.49 -25.15
CA MET A 6 -4.84 4.89 -25.57
C MET A 6 -6.10 5.67 -25.11
N ARG A 7 -7.27 5.05 -25.10
CA ARG A 7 -8.49 5.65 -24.59
C ARG A 7 -8.45 5.84 -23.09
N ALA A 8 -7.99 4.84 -22.36
CA ALA A 8 -7.86 4.91 -20.89
C ALA A 8 -6.90 6.02 -20.46
N GLN A 9 -5.73 6.14 -21.09
CA GLN A 9 -4.77 7.21 -20.79
C GLN A 9 -5.30 8.63 -21.08
N LYS A 10 -6.21 8.77 -22.05
CA LYS A 10 -6.85 10.08 -22.32
C LYS A 10 -7.87 10.47 -21.25
N ILE A 11 -8.58 9.49 -20.69
CA ILE A 11 -9.69 9.72 -19.74
C ILE A 11 -9.17 9.75 -18.31
N ILE A 12 -8.25 8.85 -17.96
CA ILE A 12 -7.75 8.65 -16.60
C ILE A 12 -6.34 9.22 -16.53
N LYS A 13 -6.20 10.43 -15.99
CA LYS A 13 -4.90 11.10 -15.82
C LYS A 13 -4.29 10.90 -14.45
N GLU A 14 -5.08 10.46 -13.50
CA GLU A 14 -4.72 10.35 -12.08
C GLU A 14 -4.27 8.94 -11.69
N ALA A 15 -4.33 7.97 -12.61
CA ALA A 15 -3.94 6.59 -12.38
C ALA A 15 -3.27 5.97 -13.60
N GLN A 16 -2.37 5.03 -13.35
CA GLN A 16 -1.80 4.18 -14.38
C GLN A 16 -2.72 2.98 -14.61
N VAL A 17 -3.25 2.86 -15.83
CA VAL A 17 -4.13 1.74 -16.21
C VAL A 17 -3.33 0.73 -17.02
N LEU A 18 -3.31 -0.51 -16.56
CA LEU A 18 -2.67 -1.63 -17.24
C LEU A 18 -3.74 -2.63 -17.69
N PHE A 19 -3.59 -3.15 -18.91
CA PHE A 19 -4.46 -4.18 -19.46
C PHE A 19 -3.65 -5.47 -19.63
N PHE A 20 -4.11 -6.54 -19.01
CA PHE A 20 -3.52 -7.85 -19.15
C PHE A 20 -4.45 -8.77 -19.92
N ALA A 21 -3.91 -9.57 -20.85
CA ALA A 21 -4.64 -10.65 -21.46
C ALA A 21 -4.63 -11.86 -20.52
N PRO A 22 -5.72 -12.64 -20.45
CA PRO A 22 -5.68 -13.89 -19.71
C PRO A 22 -4.65 -14.84 -20.33
N PRO A 23 -3.94 -15.66 -19.52
CA PRO A 23 -2.95 -16.61 -20.02
C PRO A 23 -3.60 -17.61 -20.98
N MET A 24 -2.92 -17.92 -22.08
CA MET A 24 -3.41 -18.92 -23.05
C MET A 24 -3.42 -20.34 -22.48
N ILE A 25 -2.58 -20.62 -21.50
CA ILE A 25 -2.44 -21.93 -20.86
C ILE A 25 -2.77 -21.78 -19.38
N PRO A 26 -3.80 -22.48 -18.85
CA PRO A 26 -4.13 -22.47 -17.42
C PRO A 26 -2.95 -23.00 -16.59
N GLY A 27 -2.59 -22.28 -15.54
CA GLY A 27 -1.49 -22.62 -14.62
C GLY A 27 -0.16 -21.95 -14.92
N TYR A 28 -0.04 -21.21 -16.00
CA TYR A 28 1.07 -20.29 -16.24
C TYR A 28 0.76 -18.90 -15.63
N SER A 29 1.80 -18.05 -15.52
CA SER A 29 1.65 -16.75 -14.88
C SER A 29 0.49 -15.94 -15.47
N ALA A 30 -0.14 -15.08 -14.68
CA ALA A 30 -1.30 -14.28 -15.07
C ALA A 30 -1.05 -13.39 -16.30
N SER A 31 0.21 -13.16 -16.68
CA SER A 31 0.64 -12.32 -17.79
C SER A 31 1.03 -13.07 -19.05
N SER A 32 1.09 -14.41 -19.05
CA SER A 32 1.62 -15.25 -20.16
C SER A 32 3.08 -14.96 -20.52
N ASP A 33 3.84 -14.33 -19.63
CA ASP A 33 5.15 -13.76 -19.88
C ASP A 33 6.24 -14.50 -19.10
N ILE A 34 7.49 -14.18 -19.40
CA ILE A 34 8.64 -14.65 -18.64
C ILE A 34 8.75 -13.79 -17.36
N GLU A 35 8.74 -14.44 -16.22
CA GLU A 35 8.97 -13.80 -14.93
C GLU A 35 10.44 -13.92 -14.53
N LEU A 36 11.07 -12.80 -14.21
CA LEU A 36 12.45 -12.71 -13.77
C LEU A 36 12.50 -12.15 -12.35
N ASN A 37 13.12 -12.88 -11.45
CA ASN A 37 13.36 -12.44 -10.08
C ASN A 37 14.78 -11.86 -9.96
N MET A 38 14.90 -10.54 -9.97
CA MET A 38 16.17 -9.86 -9.69
C MET A 38 16.40 -9.80 -8.17
N GLN A 39 17.61 -10.10 -7.73
CA GLN A 39 17.95 -10.14 -6.30
C GLN A 39 19.07 -9.14 -5.99
N ASP A 40 18.84 -8.28 -5.00
CA ASP A 40 19.90 -7.49 -4.42
C ASP A 40 20.67 -8.33 -3.38
N LYS A 41 21.88 -8.74 -3.74
CA LYS A 41 22.81 -9.48 -2.86
C LYS A 41 23.73 -8.57 -2.07
N THR A 42 23.69 -7.28 -2.33
CA THR A 42 24.56 -6.30 -1.65
C THR A 42 23.98 -5.82 -0.33
N GLY A 43 22.65 -5.89 -0.18
CA GLY A 43 21.94 -5.32 0.96
C GLY A 43 22.03 -3.80 1.03
N GLY A 44 22.21 -3.16 -0.14
CA GLY A 44 22.41 -1.73 -0.28
C GLY A 44 21.12 -0.92 -0.26
N ASP A 45 21.21 0.30 -0.79
CA ASP A 45 20.10 1.23 -0.90
C ASP A 45 19.06 0.76 -1.93
N LEU A 46 17.79 0.78 -1.55
CA LEU A 46 16.66 0.38 -2.40
C LEU A 46 16.53 1.26 -3.65
N ASN A 47 16.89 2.55 -3.58
CA ASN A 47 16.86 3.43 -4.74
C ASN A 47 17.92 3.02 -5.76
N HIS A 48 19.12 2.68 -5.30
CA HIS A 48 20.17 2.16 -6.18
C HIS A 48 19.73 0.85 -6.85
N PHE A 49 19.14 -0.06 -6.08
CA PHE A 49 18.58 -1.31 -6.64
C PHE A 49 17.51 -1.03 -7.70
N PHE A 50 16.63 -0.06 -7.45
CA PHE A 50 15.62 0.37 -8.42
C PHE A 50 16.21 0.93 -9.71
N ASP A 51 17.26 1.74 -9.61
CA ASP A 51 17.97 2.27 -10.79
C ASP A 51 18.60 1.14 -11.62
N VAL A 52 19.19 0.15 -10.96
CA VAL A 52 19.73 -1.04 -11.64
C VAL A 52 18.62 -1.83 -12.35
N VAL A 53 17.47 -2.03 -11.67
CA VAL A 53 16.30 -2.71 -12.26
C VAL A 53 15.78 -1.95 -13.47
N ASN A 54 15.64 -0.63 -13.40
CA ASN A 54 15.18 0.20 -14.51
C ASN A 54 16.15 0.15 -15.71
N ASN A 55 17.45 0.26 -15.46
CA ASN A 55 18.45 0.15 -16.52
C ASN A 55 18.43 -1.23 -17.18
N TYR A 56 18.28 -2.29 -16.42
CA TYR A 56 18.14 -3.64 -16.93
C TYR A 56 16.85 -3.81 -17.75
N THR A 57 15.74 -3.30 -17.26
CA THR A 57 14.44 -3.32 -17.95
C THR A 57 14.52 -2.60 -19.30
N ALA A 58 15.16 -1.43 -19.33
CA ALA A 58 15.38 -0.68 -20.57
C ALA A 58 16.30 -1.43 -21.55
N ALA A 59 17.33 -2.12 -21.04
CA ALA A 59 18.20 -2.94 -21.85
C ALA A 59 17.49 -4.19 -22.44
N LEU A 60 16.53 -4.74 -21.69
CA LEU A 60 15.70 -5.85 -22.18
C LEU A 60 14.75 -5.43 -23.30
N GLU A 61 14.27 -4.20 -23.30
CA GLU A 61 13.37 -3.67 -24.34
C GLU A 61 14.10 -3.28 -25.63
N ALA A 62 15.43 -3.24 -25.63
CA ALA A 62 16.21 -2.87 -26.81
C ALA A 62 16.15 -3.91 -27.95
N PRO A 63 16.20 -5.24 -27.71
CA PRO A 63 16.05 -6.25 -28.75
C PRO A 63 14.59 -6.34 -29.27
N PRO A 64 14.41 -6.58 -30.59
CA PRO A 64 13.07 -6.67 -31.19
C PRO A 64 12.25 -7.88 -30.73
N GLU A 65 12.89 -8.86 -30.10
CA GLU A 65 12.24 -10.08 -29.58
C GLU A 65 11.45 -9.81 -28.30
N ILE A 66 11.74 -8.74 -27.58
CA ILE A 66 11.07 -8.38 -26.33
C ILE A 66 10.18 -7.15 -26.57
N ASN A 67 8.89 -7.37 -26.48
CA ASN A 67 7.91 -6.32 -26.74
C ASN A 67 7.80 -5.29 -25.58
N SER A 68 7.90 -5.75 -24.35
CA SER A 68 7.95 -4.87 -23.17
C SER A 68 8.49 -5.62 -21.96
N ALA A 69 9.20 -4.91 -21.09
CA ALA A 69 9.62 -5.38 -19.78
C ALA A 69 9.09 -4.43 -18.71
N LYS A 70 8.59 -4.97 -17.60
CA LYS A 70 7.99 -4.16 -16.54
C LYS A 70 8.38 -4.70 -15.18
N THR A 71 8.54 -3.81 -14.22
CA THR A 71 8.72 -4.16 -12.82
C THR A 71 7.55 -3.64 -11.99
N SER A 72 7.16 -4.39 -10.97
CA SER A 72 6.19 -3.95 -9.96
C SER A 72 6.86 -3.26 -8.77
N PHE A 73 8.19 -3.30 -8.70
CA PHE A 73 8.93 -2.68 -7.61
C PHE A 73 8.92 -1.15 -7.73
N ASN A 74 8.45 -0.46 -6.69
CA ASN A 74 8.42 0.99 -6.62
C ASN A 74 8.91 1.46 -5.24
N PRO A 75 10.11 2.03 -5.14
CA PRO A 75 10.65 2.53 -3.88
C PRO A 75 10.06 3.88 -3.46
N ASN A 76 9.36 4.57 -4.36
CA ASN A 76 8.86 5.94 -4.16
C ASN A 76 7.32 5.99 -4.11
N PHE A 77 6.71 4.99 -3.48
CA PHE A 77 5.27 4.99 -3.27
C PHE A 77 4.88 6.07 -2.24
N PRO A 78 3.87 6.92 -2.52
CA PRO A 78 3.44 7.94 -1.59
C PRO A 78 2.76 7.33 -0.37
N GLN A 79 3.26 7.67 0.82
CA GLN A 79 2.75 7.20 2.10
C GLN A 79 2.50 8.38 3.03
N TYR A 80 1.71 8.16 4.07
CA TYR A 80 1.51 9.13 5.13
C TYR A 80 2.10 8.62 6.43
N MET A 81 3.10 9.33 6.94
CA MET A 81 3.65 9.06 8.26
C MET A 81 2.81 9.77 9.30
N LEU A 82 2.38 9.00 10.28
CA LEU A 82 1.67 9.48 11.46
C LEU A 82 2.67 9.72 12.57
N ASP A 83 2.84 10.97 12.99
CA ASP A 83 3.71 11.37 14.08
C ASP A 83 2.86 11.74 15.29
N ILE A 84 3.01 11.02 16.40
CA ILE A 84 2.20 11.18 17.61
C ILE A 84 2.96 12.04 18.61
N ASP A 85 2.34 13.16 19.04
CA ASP A 85 2.86 13.98 20.12
C ASP A 85 2.61 13.30 21.47
N ALA A 86 3.61 12.56 21.93
CA ALA A 86 3.56 11.87 23.22
C ALA A 86 3.41 12.82 24.42
N ALA A 87 3.90 14.07 24.31
CA ALA A 87 3.78 15.06 25.37
C ALA A 87 2.33 15.58 25.48
N ALA A 88 1.70 15.88 24.34
CA ALA A 88 0.29 16.25 24.29
C ALA A 88 -0.61 15.12 24.81
N CYS A 89 -0.33 13.87 24.39
CA CYS A 89 -1.04 12.68 24.88
C CYS A 89 -0.96 12.56 26.40
N LYS A 90 0.25 12.68 26.96
CA LYS A 90 0.47 12.58 28.41
C LYS A 90 -0.28 13.65 29.18
N LYS A 91 -0.30 14.90 28.69
CA LYS A 91 -1.05 16.01 29.32
C LYS A 91 -2.55 15.75 29.33
N ALA A 92 -3.08 15.14 28.26
CA ALA A 92 -4.49 14.81 28.13
C ALA A 92 -4.88 13.48 28.82
N GLY A 93 -3.91 12.70 29.32
CA GLY A 93 -4.18 11.41 29.92
C GLY A 93 -4.53 10.31 28.91
N ILE A 94 -4.18 10.50 27.65
CA ILE A 94 -4.45 9.56 26.54
C ILE A 94 -3.19 8.73 26.26
N SER A 95 -3.37 7.43 26.09
CA SER A 95 -2.25 6.58 25.66
C SER A 95 -2.02 6.70 24.14
N PRO A 96 -0.76 6.82 23.67
CA PRO A 96 -0.45 6.67 22.25
C PRO A 96 -1.01 5.38 21.62
N SER A 97 -1.12 4.31 22.41
CA SER A 97 -1.73 3.05 22.00
C SER A 97 -3.21 3.19 21.63
N ASP A 98 -3.95 4.03 22.35
CA ASP A 98 -5.38 4.26 22.07
C ASP A 98 -5.57 5.02 20.76
N ILE A 99 -4.65 5.95 20.46
CA ILE A 99 -4.62 6.66 19.18
C ILE A 99 -4.37 5.67 18.04
N LEU A 100 -3.34 4.80 18.16
CA LEU A 100 -3.01 3.80 17.14
C LEU A 100 -4.16 2.81 16.93
N SER A 101 -4.79 2.33 18.02
CA SER A 101 -5.93 1.42 17.93
C SER A 101 -7.14 2.08 17.25
N THR A 102 -7.38 3.35 17.54
CA THR A 102 -8.44 4.13 16.88
C THR A 102 -8.16 4.25 15.39
N MET A 103 -6.93 4.63 15.01
CA MET A 103 -6.51 4.74 13.61
C MET A 103 -6.58 3.39 12.88
N GLN A 104 -6.18 2.31 13.54
CA GLN A 104 -6.31 0.96 13.00
C GLN A 104 -7.77 0.62 12.71
N GLY A 105 -8.70 0.92 13.63
CA GLY A 105 -10.13 0.69 13.41
C GLY A 105 -10.69 1.45 12.21
N TYR A 106 -10.22 2.68 11.99
CA TYR A 106 -10.68 3.49 10.86
C TYR A 106 -10.09 3.04 9.52
N PHE A 107 -8.78 2.80 9.43
CA PHE A 107 -8.08 2.56 8.17
C PHE A 107 -7.75 1.10 7.90
N GLY A 108 -7.36 0.34 8.91
CA GLY A 108 -6.93 -1.04 8.78
C GLY A 108 -8.00 -2.08 9.07
N GLY A 109 -9.04 -1.67 9.76
CA GLY A 109 -10.03 -2.58 10.34
C GLY A 109 -9.56 -3.23 11.64
N LEU A 110 -10.48 -3.37 12.57
CA LEU A 110 -10.27 -4.02 13.86
C LEU A 110 -10.88 -5.42 13.84
N TYR A 111 -10.06 -6.42 14.12
CA TYR A 111 -10.57 -7.77 14.36
C TYR A 111 -11.29 -7.82 15.70
N ALA A 112 -12.59 -8.09 15.68
CA ALA A 112 -13.44 -8.09 16.87
C ALA A 112 -13.64 -9.51 17.44
N SER A 113 -13.99 -10.46 16.59
CA SER A 113 -14.27 -11.85 17.04
C SER A 113 -14.35 -12.82 15.87
N ASN A 114 -14.62 -14.08 16.17
CA ASN A 114 -15.02 -15.09 15.21
C ASN A 114 -16.44 -15.58 15.55
N PHE A 115 -17.16 -16.00 14.52
CA PHE A 115 -18.38 -16.80 14.69
C PHE A 115 -18.36 -18.02 13.77
N ASN A 116 -19.03 -19.07 14.20
CA ASN A 116 -19.16 -20.30 13.41
C ASN A 116 -20.56 -20.34 12.79
N SER A 117 -20.62 -20.56 11.48
CA SER A 117 -21.87 -20.76 10.74
C SER A 117 -21.63 -21.74 9.61
N PHE A 118 -22.59 -22.63 9.38
CA PHE A 118 -22.52 -23.67 8.33
C PHE A 118 -21.24 -24.52 8.36
N GLY A 119 -20.71 -24.81 9.56
CA GLY A 119 -19.47 -25.58 9.72
C GLY A 119 -18.18 -24.85 9.34
N LYS A 120 -18.24 -23.54 9.11
CA LYS A 120 -17.09 -22.67 8.82
C LYS A 120 -16.95 -21.57 9.86
N MET A 121 -15.70 -21.19 10.12
CA MET A 121 -15.37 -20.06 10.98
C MET A 121 -15.24 -18.79 10.16
N TYR A 122 -15.95 -17.76 10.53
CA TYR A 122 -15.94 -16.43 9.91
C TYR A 122 -15.32 -15.43 10.87
N ARG A 123 -14.48 -14.54 10.34
CA ARG A 123 -13.91 -13.42 11.07
C ARG A 123 -14.86 -12.22 11.03
N VAL A 124 -15.05 -11.59 12.19
CA VAL A 124 -15.75 -10.31 12.31
C VAL A 124 -14.73 -9.19 12.31
N MET A 125 -14.76 -8.36 11.28
CA MET A 125 -13.92 -7.16 11.16
C MET A 125 -14.79 -5.92 11.29
N ILE A 126 -14.35 -4.96 12.10
CA ILE A 126 -14.98 -3.64 12.25
C ILE A 126 -14.11 -2.63 11.55
N GLN A 127 -14.67 -1.86 10.63
CA GLN A 127 -13.97 -0.83 9.90
C GLN A 127 -14.92 0.36 9.67
N ALA A 128 -14.37 1.56 9.61
CA ALA A 128 -15.15 2.74 9.27
C ALA A 128 -15.63 2.68 7.80
N GLU A 129 -16.72 3.36 7.51
CA GLU A 129 -17.21 3.49 6.14
C GLU A 129 -16.17 4.15 5.23
N PRO A 130 -16.08 3.76 3.95
CA PRO A 130 -15.10 4.34 3.02
C PRO A 130 -15.17 5.87 2.91
N ASN A 131 -16.36 6.46 3.10
CA ASN A 131 -16.52 7.92 3.05
C ASN A 131 -15.81 8.64 4.22
N ALA A 132 -15.65 7.97 5.36
CA ALA A 132 -14.97 8.53 6.53
C ALA A 132 -13.44 8.47 6.42
N THR A 133 -12.89 7.78 5.41
CA THR A 133 -11.45 7.53 5.26
C THR A 133 -10.86 8.02 3.94
N LYS A 134 -11.68 8.62 3.06
CA LYS A 134 -11.27 9.01 1.70
C LYS A 134 -10.20 10.10 1.63
N ASN A 135 -10.26 11.06 2.55
CA ASN A 135 -9.43 12.27 2.49
C ASN A 135 -8.70 12.51 3.81
N LEU A 136 -7.56 13.21 3.74
CA LEU A 136 -6.87 13.69 4.95
C LEU A 136 -7.75 14.59 5.83
N GLU A 137 -8.67 15.32 5.21
CA GLU A 137 -9.65 16.16 5.93
C GLU A 137 -10.58 15.33 6.82
N SER A 138 -10.88 14.09 6.45
CA SER A 138 -11.69 13.20 7.25
C SER A 138 -11.06 12.83 8.59
N LEU A 139 -9.71 12.94 8.71
CA LEU A 139 -9.00 12.74 9.96
C LEU A 139 -9.42 13.75 11.05
N ALA A 140 -9.80 14.96 10.66
CA ALA A 140 -10.29 15.96 11.61
C ALA A 140 -11.61 15.53 12.29
N SER A 141 -12.36 14.63 11.66
CA SER A 141 -13.60 14.08 12.23
C SER A 141 -13.38 12.91 13.18
N ILE A 142 -12.19 12.30 13.15
CA ILE A 142 -11.85 11.17 14.00
C ILE A 142 -11.62 11.67 15.42
N LYS A 143 -12.30 11.03 16.36
CA LYS A 143 -12.18 11.35 17.79
C LYS A 143 -11.60 10.17 18.55
N VAL A 144 -10.75 10.45 19.51
CA VAL A 144 -10.21 9.50 20.46
C VAL A 144 -10.82 9.73 21.84
N ARG A 145 -11.01 8.67 22.59
CA ARG A 145 -11.56 8.76 23.94
C ARG A 145 -10.55 9.37 24.90
N ASN A 146 -10.96 10.40 25.62
CA ASN A 146 -10.21 11.07 26.69
C ASN A 146 -11.03 10.98 27.99
N GLY A 147 -10.84 9.93 28.75
CA GLY A 147 -11.68 9.66 29.93
C GLY A 147 -13.16 9.51 29.54
N ASN A 148 -14.01 10.43 29.98
CA ASN A 148 -15.43 10.46 29.64
C ASN A 148 -15.77 11.34 28.42
N GLU A 149 -14.80 12.03 27.87
CA GLU A 149 -14.97 12.93 26.72
C GLU A 149 -14.34 12.36 25.46
N MET A 150 -14.64 12.97 24.32
CA MET A 150 -14.06 12.65 23.02
C MET A 150 -13.27 13.85 22.52
N ALA A 151 -11.97 13.65 22.27
CA ALA A 151 -11.08 14.67 21.73
C ALA A 151 -10.76 14.41 20.24
N PRO A 152 -10.66 15.45 19.40
CA PRO A 152 -10.23 15.30 18.02
C PRO A 152 -8.80 14.75 17.96
N ILE A 153 -8.56 13.74 17.10
CA ILE A 153 -7.25 13.09 16.98
C ILE A 153 -6.16 14.05 16.50
N THR A 154 -6.55 15.07 15.73
CA THR A 154 -5.65 16.10 15.19
C THR A 154 -4.92 16.93 16.26
N GLN A 155 -5.37 16.91 17.50
CA GLN A 155 -4.67 17.54 18.62
C GLN A 155 -3.41 16.77 19.05
N PHE A 156 -3.33 15.48 18.72
CA PHE A 156 -2.29 14.57 19.19
C PHE A 156 -1.41 14.04 18.08
N VAL A 157 -1.82 14.26 16.83
CA VAL A 157 -1.20 13.62 15.66
C VAL A 157 -0.92 14.64 14.59
N SER A 158 0.29 14.62 14.05
CA SER A 158 0.66 15.30 12.82
C SER A 158 0.89 14.29 11.69
N ILE A 159 0.51 14.67 10.48
CA ILE A 159 0.65 13.81 9.30
C ILE A 159 1.61 14.45 8.33
N LYS A 160 2.59 13.65 7.90
CA LYS A 160 3.58 14.07 6.91
C LYS A 160 3.49 13.12 5.71
N LYS A 161 3.43 13.69 4.52
CA LYS A 161 3.59 12.89 3.30
C LYS A 161 5.04 12.50 3.15
N ILE A 162 5.30 11.22 3.03
CA ILE A 162 6.62 10.65 2.78
C ILE A 162 6.57 9.76 1.54
N TYR A 163 7.72 9.41 1.03
CA TYR A 163 7.86 8.44 -0.05
C TYR A 163 8.71 7.28 0.43
N GLY A 164 8.29 6.08 0.12
CA GLY A 164 8.96 4.87 0.53
C GLY A 164 8.48 3.67 -0.28
N PRO A 165 9.09 2.51 -0.12
CA PRO A 165 8.65 1.30 -0.81
C PRO A 165 7.26 0.87 -0.32
N ASP A 166 6.38 0.51 -1.26
CA ASP A 166 5.06 -0.04 -0.93
C ASP A 166 5.21 -1.44 -0.32
N ILE A 167 5.90 -2.31 -1.03
CA ILE A 167 6.18 -3.69 -0.62
C ILE A 167 7.65 -3.99 -0.88
N ILE A 168 8.31 -4.58 0.10
CA ILE A 168 9.65 -5.14 -0.05
C ILE A 168 9.52 -6.65 -0.09
N SER A 169 9.58 -7.21 -1.29
CA SER A 169 9.58 -8.65 -1.50
C SER A 169 10.97 -9.23 -1.24
N ARG A 170 11.00 -10.50 -0.85
CA ARG A 170 12.25 -11.24 -0.71
C ARG A 170 12.14 -12.60 -1.37
N PHE A 171 13.12 -12.91 -2.18
CA PHE A 171 13.30 -14.23 -2.78
C PHE A 171 14.63 -14.81 -2.32
N ASN A 172 14.62 -16.01 -1.76
CA ASN A 172 15.81 -16.65 -1.14
C ASN A 172 16.52 -15.73 -0.13
N LEU A 173 15.77 -15.01 0.71
CA LEU A 173 16.24 -14.07 1.74
C LEU A 173 16.80 -12.74 1.20
N TYR A 174 17.02 -12.59 -0.09
CA TYR A 174 17.47 -11.35 -0.71
C TYR A 174 16.30 -10.48 -1.14
N THR A 175 16.45 -9.18 -1.08
CA THR A 175 15.47 -8.22 -1.62
C THR A 175 15.31 -8.44 -3.13
N SER A 176 14.06 -8.55 -3.58
CA SER A 176 13.72 -8.91 -4.97
C SER A 176 12.55 -8.07 -5.46
#